data_3fccc8b5a764552934cad2023d8ee38b
#
_entry.id   3fccc8b5a764552934cad2023d8ee38b
#
_cell.length_a   1.000
_cell.length_b   1.000
_cell.length_c   1.000
_cell.angle_alpha   90.00
_cell.angle_beta   90.00
_cell.angle_gamma   90.00
#
_symmetry.space_group_name_H-M   'P 1'
#
loop_
_entity.id
_entity.type
_entity.pdbx_description
1 polymer ?
#
loop_
_entity_poly.entity_id
_entity_poly.type
_entity_poly.pdbx_seq_one_letter_code
_entity_poly.pdbx_strand_id
1 'polypeptide(L)'
;MTDMIFERMNHNHIESAAKLAMAEYFEECDAVPILPKLDYSNLFCKMIMELTDHNLGIVAIENGHMVGFLTCYKPWDNHFGTTMGTFSPIHAHGTIKENRNRIYSQLYQAASDKWVKQGILSHAIALYAHSKESIESLFWNGFGLRCVDAIRKVEPIISNEYPFVKFYELLNEEIEQIVPLKNNLRKHLQNTPMFIPLFSQQNIQQVRKENGRRKSRYFVIKDDDEVVAFIEIMSSGENFACEDPAMMNICGAYMLPQYRNSGMFTKLLSFLTDILVKEGYSRLGVDFESFNPTASGFWLKYFTPYTYSVVRRIDERILKII
;
A
#
# COMPACT_ATOMS: atom_id res chain seq x y z
N MET A 1 10.08 18.31 -31.84
CA MET A 1 9.41 17.79 -30.64
C MET A 1 8.38 18.83 -30.27
N THR A 2 7.12 18.48 -30.23
CA THR A 2 6.05 19.37 -29.76
C THR A 2 6.26 19.62 -28.27
N ASP A 3 6.12 20.89 -27.86
CA ASP A 3 6.28 21.26 -26.45
C ASP A 3 5.06 20.76 -25.67
N MET A 4 5.32 20.02 -24.60
CA MET A 4 4.30 19.59 -23.64
C MET A 4 3.92 20.77 -22.75
N ILE A 5 2.64 21.08 -22.66
CA ILE A 5 2.08 22.15 -21.83
C ILE A 5 1.58 21.54 -20.51
N PHE A 6 1.88 22.21 -19.41
CA PHE A 6 1.40 21.79 -18.08
C PHE A 6 0.38 22.78 -17.56
N GLU A 7 -0.79 22.27 -17.25
CA GLU A 7 -1.92 23.07 -16.77
C GLU A 7 -2.39 22.57 -15.40
N ARG A 8 -3.04 23.46 -14.65
CA ARG A 8 -3.75 23.07 -13.44
C ARG A 8 -4.89 22.13 -13.79
N MET A 9 -4.96 20.99 -13.09
CA MET A 9 -6.08 20.07 -13.19
C MET A 9 -7.39 20.72 -12.73
N ASN A 10 -8.47 20.48 -13.46
CA ASN A 10 -9.82 20.92 -13.14
C ASN A 10 -10.86 19.85 -13.55
N HIS A 11 -12.12 20.09 -13.29
CA HIS A 11 -13.20 19.11 -13.50
C HIS A 11 -13.37 18.66 -14.95
N ASN A 12 -13.01 19.48 -15.95
CA ASN A 12 -13.07 19.09 -17.36
C ASN A 12 -12.05 18.01 -17.73
N HIS A 13 -11.06 17.76 -16.88
CA HIS A 13 -10.01 16.79 -17.09
C HIS A 13 -10.33 15.39 -16.54
N ILE A 14 -11.38 15.26 -15.70
CA ILE A 14 -11.64 14.05 -14.90
C ILE A 14 -11.83 12.81 -15.74
N GLU A 15 -12.67 12.88 -16.80
CA GLU A 15 -12.93 11.72 -17.65
C GLU A 15 -11.67 11.22 -18.38
N SER A 16 -10.86 12.15 -18.89
CA SER A 16 -9.60 11.83 -19.56
C SER A 16 -8.57 11.24 -18.55
N ALA A 17 -8.51 11.80 -17.35
CA ALA A 17 -7.66 11.29 -16.27
C ALA A 17 -8.08 9.88 -15.85
N ALA A 18 -9.37 9.63 -15.66
CA ALA A 18 -9.89 8.30 -15.31
C ALA A 18 -9.56 7.26 -16.41
N LYS A 19 -9.64 7.63 -17.68
CA LYS A 19 -9.25 6.74 -18.80
C LYS A 19 -7.76 6.38 -18.74
N LEU A 20 -6.87 7.34 -18.45
CA LEU A 20 -5.44 7.08 -18.34
C LEU A 20 -5.13 6.17 -17.13
N ALA A 21 -5.74 6.45 -15.96
CA ALA A 21 -5.58 5.62 -14.79
C ALA A 21 -6.10 4.18 -15.01
N MET A 22 -7.25 4.01 -15.69
CA MET A 22 -7.78 2.69 -16.07
C MET A 22 -6.88 1.93 -17.04
N ALA A 23 -6.28 2.63 -18.00
CA ALA A 23 -5.34 2.00 -18.94
C ALA A 23 -4.12 1.42 -18.20
N GLU A 24 -3.52 2.18 -17.28
CA GLU A 24 -2.41 1.68 -16.45
C GLU A 24 -2.84 0.52 -15.53
N TYR A 25 -4.05 0.56 -14.96
CA TYR A 25 -4.58 -0.55 -14.18
C TYR A 25 -4.73 -1.83 -15.02
N PHE A 26 -5.23 -1.73 -16.23
CA PHE A 26 -5.36 -2.90 -17.10
C PHE A 26 -4.01 -3.46 -17.54
N GLU A 27 -2.98 -2.61 -17.74
CA GLU A 27 -1.61 -3.07 -17.97
C GLU A 27 -1.09 -3.86 -16.76
N GLU A 28 -1.37 -3.41 -15.54
CA GLU A 28 -1.01 -4.15 -14.33
C GLU A 28 -1.79 -5.46 -14.18
N CYS A 29 -3.10 -5.48 -14.53
CA CYS A 29 -3.88 -6.72 -14.55
C CYS A 29 -3.33 -7.76 -15.55
N ASP A 30 -2.76 -7.32 -16.67
CA ASP A 30 -2.12 -8.21 -17.63
C ASP A 30 -0.79 -8.77 -17.08
N ALA A 31 -0.06 -8.01 -16.26
CA ALA A 31 1.16 -8.46 -15.58
C ALA A 31 0.86 -9.31 -14.34
N VAL A 32 -0.24 -9.02 -13.63
CA VAL A 32 -0.69 -9.70 -12.41
C VAL A 32 -2.14 -10.18 -12.59
N PRO A 33 -2.38 -11.31 -13.30
CA PRO A 33 -3.72 -11.77 -13.69
C PRO A 33 -4.67 -12.14 -12.54
N ILE A 34 -4.17 -12.16 -11.31
CA ILE A 34 -5.01 -12.38 -10.12
C ILE A 34 -5.75 -11.12 -9.67
N LEU A 35 -5.33 -9.93 -10.08
CA LEU A 35 -6.05 -8.69 -9.81
C LEU A 35 -7.48 -8.76 -10.36
N PRO A 36 -8.49 -8.16 -9.69
CA PRO A 36 -9.85 -8.11 -10.21
C PRO A 36 -9.89 -7.23 -11.47
N LYS A 37 -9.98 -7.86 -12.65
CA LYS A 37 -10.02 -7.15 -13.93
C LYS A 37 -11.43 -6.60 -14.21
N LEU A 38 -11.80 -5.53 -13.46
CA LEU A 38 -13.10 -4.85 -13.53
C LEU A 38 -12.93 -3.44 -14.10
N ASP A 39 -14.01 -2.91 -14.67
CA ASP A 39 -14.07 -1.50 -15.10
C ASP A 39 -14.38 -0.60 -13.90
N TYR A 40 -13.38 0.10 -13.41
CA TYR A 40 -13.48 1.07 -12.32
C TYR A 40 -13.64 2.51 -12.81
N SER A 41 -13.93 2.77 -14.08
CA SER A 41 -13.97 4.13 -14.66
C SER A 41 -14.87 5.08 -13.86
N ASN A 42 -16.07 4.64 -13.48
CA ASN A 42 -16.98 5.45 -12.68
C ASN A 42 -16.46 5.72 -11.26
N LEU A 43 -15.79 4.73 -10.65
CA LEU A 43 -15.16 4.88 -9.34
C LEU A 43 -13.99 5.87 -9.43
N PHE A 44 -13.14 5.72 -10.44
CA PHE A 44 -12.00 6.62 -10.66
C PHE A 44 -12.42 8.05 -10.91
N CYS A 45 -13.49 8.28 -11.72
CA CYS A 45 -14.04 9.63 -11.90
C CYS A 45 -14.42 10.27 -10.55
N LYS A 46 -15.07 9.55 -9.64
CA LYS A 46 -15.45 10.06 -8.33
C LYS A 46 -14.23 10.36 -7.47
N MET A 47 -13.30 9.40 -7.36
CA MET A 47 -12.10 9.53 -6.53
C MET A 47 -11.17 10.66 -7.02
N ILE A 48 -10.98 10.78 -8.35
CA ILE A 48 -10.18 11.85 -8.95
C ILE A 48 -10.85 13.21 -8.78
N MET A 49 -12.18 13.28 -8.85
CA MET A 49 -12.95 14.52 -8.61
C MET A 49 -12.66 15.08 -7.20
N GLU A 50 -12.71 14.23 -6.17
CA GLU A 50 -12.40 14.61 -4.79
C GLU A 50 -10.98 15.17 -4.63
N LEU A 51 -10.00 14.60 -5.37
CA LEU A 51 -8.61 15.07 -5.37
C LEU A 51 -8.43 16.40 -6.13
N THR A 52 -9.24 16.67 -7.13
CA THR A 52 -9.16 17.88 -7.97
C THR A 52 -9.51 19.13 -7.18
N ASP A 53 -10.38 19.06 -6.19
CA ASP A 53 -10.82 20.18 -5.34
C ASP A 53 -9.68 20.78 -4.50
N HIS A 54 -8.60 20.04 -4.28
CA HIS A 54 -7.43 20.52 -3.50
C HIS A 54 -6.49 21.43 -4.29
N ASN A 55 -6.72 21.62 -5.59
CA ASN A 55 -5.91 22.49 -6.46
C ASN A 55 -4.41 22.10 -6.56
N LEU A 56 -4.05 20.87 -6.29
CA LEU A 56 -2.67 20.37 -6.30
C LEU A 56 -2.33 19.62 -7.59
N GLY A 57 -3.34 19.23 -8.35
CA GLY A 57 -3.21 18.44 -9.56
C GLY A 57 -2.67 19.25 -10.75
N ILE A 58 -1.91 18.55 -11.61
CA ILE A 58 -1.33 19.02 -12.88
C ILE A 58 -1.74 18.02 -13.97
N VAL A 59 -2.04 18.55 -15.15
CA VAL A 59 -2.22 17.77 -16.39
C VAL A 59 -1.17 18.14 -17.40
N ALA A 60 -0.72 17.17 -18.19
CA ALA A 60 0.18 17.35 -19.32
C ALA A 60 -0.61 17.24 -20.61
N ILE A 61 -0.51 18.26 -21.45
CA ILE A 61 -1.20 18.35 -22.75
C ILE A 61 -0.15 18.37 -23.86
N GLU A 62 -0.29 17.51 -24.85
CA GLU A 62 0.54 17.49 -26.06
C GLU A 62 -0.39 17.42 -27.29
N ASN A 63 -0.19 18.31 -28.28
CA ASN A 63 -1.06 18.40 -29.48
C ASN A 63 -2.58 18.54 -29.16
N GLY A 64 -2.93 19.23 -28.07
CA GLY A 64 -4.31 19.44 -27.65
C GLY A 64 -4.96 18.23 -26.96
N HIS A 65 -4.20 17.16 -26.70
CA HIS A 65 -4.67 15.96 -26.01
C HIS A 65 -3.97 15.80 -24.66
N MET A 66 -4.72 15.36 -23.64
CA MET A 66 -4.13 15.00 -22.35
C MET A 66 -3.29 13.73 -22.53
N VAL A 67 -1.99 13.82 -22.23
CA VAL A 67 -1.02 12.71 -22.27
C VAL A 67 -0.66 12.20 -20.88
N GLY A 68 -1.05 12.92 -19.83
CA GLY A 68 -0.84 12.47 -18.45
C GLY A 68 -1.44 13.43 -17.45
N PHE A 69 -1.55 12.96 -16.20
CA PHE A 69 -1.97 13.76 -15.05
C PHE A 69 -1.32 13.23 -13.78
N LEU A 70 -1.22 14.11 -12.78
CA LEU A 70 -0.77 13.79 -11.44
C LEU A 70 -1.50 14.69 -10.45
N THR A 71 -2.23 14.09 -9.51
CA THR A 71 -2.88 14.78 -8.39
C THR A 71 -2.61 14.04 -7.07
N CYS A 72 -3.08 14.59 -5.95
CA CYS A 72 -2.79 14.01 -4.64
C CYS A 72 -3.85 14.38 -3.61
N TYR A 73 -3.84 13.71 -2.45
CA TYR A 73 -4.66 14.07 -1.30
C TYR A 73 -4.32 15.46 -0.75
N LYS A 74 -5.27 16.04 0.00
CA LYS A 74 -5.00 17.24 0.78
C LYS A 74 -3.81 17.00 1.71
N PRO A 75 -2.83 17.92 1.75
CA PRO A 75 -1.66 17.75 2.61
C PRO A 75 -2.01 17.68 4.10
N TRP A 76 -1.20 16.95 4.85
CA TRP A 76 -1.31 16.87 6.31
C TRP A 76 0.05 16.86 6.97
N ASP A 77 0.10 17.27 8.24
CA ASP A 77 1.33 17.32 9.03
C ASP A 77 1.83 15.93 9.40
N ASN A 78 3.13 15.83 9.62
CA ASN A 78 3.81 14.61 10.06
C ASN A 78 3.66 13.42 9.08
N HIS A 79 3.60 13.70 7.79
CA HIS A 79 3.55 12.68 6.74
C HIS A 79 4.93 12.06 6.52
N PHE A 80 5.16 10.87 7.06
CA PHE A 80 6.43 10.16 7.07
C PHE A 80 7.61 10.95 7.66
N GLY A 81 7.36 11.81 8.64
CA GLY A 81 8.35 12.64 9.31
C GLY A 81 7.72 13.84 9.99
N THR A 82 8.51 14.89 10.25
CA THR A 82 8.07 16.10 10.95
C THR A 82 7.61 17.21 10.03
N THR A 83 7.42 16.95 8.74
CA THR A 83 6.96 17.94 7.77
C THR A 83 5.57 17.63 7.26
N MET A 84 4.94 18.66 6.70
CA MET A 84 3.75 18.50 5.88
C MET A 84 4.07 17.73 4.61
N GLY A 85 3.22 16.81 4.24
CA GLY A 85 3.36 16.01 3.03
C GLY A 85 2.04 15.67 2.39
N THR A 86 2.10 15.00 1.25
CA THR A 86 0.94 14.52 0.51
C THR A 86 1.17 13.14 -0.06
N PHE A 87 0.09 12.47 -0.41
CA PHE A 87 0.09 11.16 -1.05
C PHE A 87 -0.74 11.19 -2.34
N SER A 88 -0.14 10.73 -3.42
CA SER A 88 -0.80 10.45 -4.69
C SER A 88 -1.12 8.96 -4.75
N PRO A 89 -2.38 8.57 -4.49
CA PRO A 89 -2.78 7.16 -4.56
C PRO A 89 -2.76 6.66 -6.01
N ILE A 90 -2.81 5.35 -6.18
CA ILE A 90 -2.60 4.67 -7.46
C ILE A 90 -3.56 5.11 -8.60
N HIS A 91 -4.74 5.64 -8.26
CA HIS A 91 -5.72 6.19 -9.22
C HIS A 91 -5.55 7.70 -9.47
N ALA A 92 -4.61 8.36 -8.76
CA ALA A 92 -4.44 9.82 -8.80
C ALA A 92 -3.43 10.30 -9.85
N HIS A 93 -2.95 9.41 -10.67
CA HIS A 93 -2.05 9.70 -11.78
C HIS A 93 -2.21 8.67 -12.88
N GLY A 94 -1.69 9.00 -14.05
CA GLY A 94 -1.65 8.12 -15.20
C GLY A 94 -1.14 8.86 -16.42
N THR A 95 -0.56 8.12 -17.36
CA THR A 95 -0.04 8.66 -18.62
C THR A 95 -0.38 7.75 -19.78
N ILE A 96 -0.27 8.27 -21.00
CA ILE A 96 -0.18 7.39 -22.18
C ILE A 96 1.09 6.52 -22.06
N LYS A 97 1.11 5.44 -22.83
CA LYS A 97 2.23 4.48 -22.82
C LYS A 97 3.50 5.05 -23.47
N GLU A 98 3.31 5.82 -24.53
CA GLU A 98 4.40 6.41 -25.29
C GLU A 98 5.13 7.48 -24.49
N ASN A 99 6.46 7.37 -24.38
CA ASN A 99 7.31 8.29 -23.63
C ASN A 99 6.92 8.44 -22.15
N ARG A 100 6.34 7.41 -21.55
CA ARG A 100 5.85 7.39 -20.15
C ARG A 100 6.86 7.92 -19.14
N ASN A 101 8.11 7.47 -19.22
CA ASN A 101 9.19 7.95 -18.34
C ASN A 101 9.34 9.47 -18.39
N ARG A 102 9.41 10.06 -19.59
CA ARG A 102 9.52 11.52 -19.79
C ARG A 102 8.29 12.24 -19.23
N ILE A 103 7.08 11.73 -19.51
CA ILE A 103 5.84 12.38 -19.08
C ILE A 103 5.76 12.39 -17.56
N TYR A 104 6.01 11.26 -16.87
CA TYR A 104 6.02 11.19 -15.40
C TYR A 104 7.06 12.12 -14.79
N SER A 105 8.29 12.17 -15.35
CA SER A 105 9.34 13.05 -14.84
C SER A 105 8.91 14.52 -14.91
N GLN A 106 8.37 14.96 -16.02
CA GLN A 106 7.94 16.34 -16.21
C GLN A 106 6.67 16.70 -15.43
N LEU A 107 5.70 15.77 -15.33
CA LEU A 107 4.52 15.93 -14.45
C LEU A 107 4.95 16.14 -12.99
N TYR A 108 5.86 15.30 -12.51
CA TYR A 108 6.36 15.44 -11.15
C TYR A 108 7.13 16.76 -10.95
N GLN A 109 7.94 17.18 -11.90
CA GLN A 109 8.62 18.49 -11.84
C GLN A 109 7.61 19.64 -11.69
N ALA A 110 6.57 19.66 -12.54
CA ALA A 110 5.53 20.68 -12.48
C ALA A 110 4.70 20.62 -11.18
N ALA A 111 4.35 19.43 -10.73
CA ALA A 111 3.59 19.24 -9.48
C ALA A 111 4.43 19.58 -8.25
N SER A 112 5.69 19.14 -8.19
CA SER A 112 6.58 19.38 -7.05
C SER A 112 6.93 20.85 -6.87
N ASP A 113 7.10 21.63 -7.94
CA ASP A 113 7.26 23.08 -7.85
C ASP A 113 6.10 23.73 -7.10
N LYS A 114 4.88 23.34 -7.44
CA LYS A 114 3.67 23.83 -6.79
C LYS A 114 3.54 23.36 -5.35
N TRP A 115 3.86 22.10 -5.08
CA TRP A 115 3.74 21.49 -3.74
C TRP A 115 4.75 22.12 -2.77
N VAL A 116 6.02 22.24 -3.19
CA VAL A 116 7.09 22.81 -2.36
C VAL A 116 6.81 24.28 -2.03
N LYS A 117 6.31 25.08 -2.98
CA LYS A 117 5.88 26.48 -2.73
C LYS A 117 4.76 26.59 -1.69
N GLN A 118 4.02 25.54 -1.43
CA GLN A 118 3.01 25.46 -0.37
C GLN A 118 3.52 24.81 0.93
N GLY A 119 4.84 24.57 1.04
CA GLY A 119 5.45 23.96 2.22
C GLY A 119 5.27 22.44 2.31
N ILE A 120 4.78 21.79 1.26
CA ILE A 120 4.63 20.34 1.22
C ILE A 120 5.98 19.73 0.84
N LEU A 121 6.64 19.06 1.78
CA LEU A 121 8.03 18.63 1.65
C LEU A 121 8.23 17.10 1.72
N SER A 122 7.17 16.36 2.02
CA SER A 122 7.16 14.90 1.95
C SER A 122 6.18 14.46 0.87
N HIS A 123 6.68 13.89 -0.21
CA HIS A 123 5.89 13.46 -1.35
C HIS A 123 5.85 11.95 -1.40
N ALA A 124 4.66 11.35 -1.39
CA ALA A 124 4.46 9.92 -1.59
C ALA A 124 3.59 9.68 -2.83
N ILE A 125 3.94 8.66 -3.61
CA ILE A 125 3.23 8.27 -4.83
C ILE A 125 3.16 6.74 -4.85
N ALA A 126 1.96 6.18 -5.04
CA ALA A 126 1.78 4.75 -5.30
C ALA A 126 1.84 4.48 -6.79
N LEU A 127 2.61 3.49 -7.22
CA LEU A 127 2.80 3.09 -8.62
C LEU A 127 2.42 1.63 -8.81
N TYR A 128 2.05 1.24 -10.01
CA TYR A 128 1.96 -0.18 -10.36
C TYR A 128 3.35 -0.81 -10.40
N ALA A 129 3.48 -2.00 -9.82
CA ALA A 129 4.78 -2.65 -9.60
C ALA A 129 5.46 -3.07 -10.92
N HIS A 130 4.71 -3.22 -12.00
CA HIS A 130 5.22 -3.61 -13.32
C HIS A 130 5.37 -2.44 -14.31
N SER A 131 5.01 -1.21 -13.91
CA SER A 131 5.24 0.02 -14.70
C SER A 131 6.69 0.49 -14.55
N LYS A 132 7.61 -0.16 -15.27
CA LYS A 132 9.07 0.09 -15.17
C LYS A 132 9.42 1.55 -15.46
N GLU A 133 8.82 2.14 -16.48
CA GLU A 133 9.10 3.52 -16.90
C GLU A 133 8.67 4.54 -15.85
N SER A 134 7.54 4.31 -15.18
CA SER A 134 7.05 5.18 -14.10
C SER A 134 7.97 5.09 -12.88
N ILE A 135 8.36 3.86 -12.50
CA ILE A 135 9.27 3.60 -11.37
C ILE A 135 10.63 4.24 -11.63
N GLU A 136 11.21 4.00 -12.80
CA GLU A 136 12.50 4.57 -13.18
C GLU A 136 12.47 6.11 -13.16
N SER A 137 11.41 6.71 -13.70
CA SER A 137 11.22 8.16 -13.70
C SER A 137 11.25 8.74 -12.28
N LEU A 138 10.51 8.15 -11.33
CA LEU A 138 10.48 8.65 -9.96
C LEU A 138 11.78 8.33 -9.19
N PHE A 139 12.42 7.20 -9.46
CA PHE A 139 13.74 6.90 -8.90
C PHE A 139 14.76 7.99 -9.28
N TRP A 140 14.83 8.39 -10.56
CA TRP A 140 15.70 9.49 -11.00
C TRP A 140 15.28 10.85 -10.43
N ASN A 141 14.05 11.01 -9.99
CA ASN A 141 13.58 12.19 -9.25
C ASN A 141 13.80 12.09 -7.72
N GLY A 142 14.57 11.11 -7.24
CA GLY A 142 15.00 10.99 -5.85
C GLY A 142 13.99 10.32 -4.92
N PHE A 143 13.07 9.52 -5.45
CA PHE A 143 12.17 8.69 -4.64
C PHE A 143 12.83 7.37 -4.25
N GLY A 144 12.47 6.87 -3.07
CA GLY A 144 12.82 5.53 -2.59
C GLY A 144 11.58 4.69 -2.31
N LEU A 145 11.68 3.38 -2.51
CA LEU A 145 10.60 2.44 -2.21
C LEU A 145 10.33 2.39 -0.71
N ARG A 146 9.07 2.55 -0.32
CA ARG A 146 8.63 2.48 1.07
C ARG A 146 7.73 1.30 1.37
N CYS A 147 6.62 1.14 0.66
CA CYS A 147 5.62 0.11 0.91
C CYS A 147 5.34 -0.70 -0.35
N VAL A 148 4.96 -1.95 -0.17
CA VAL A 148 4.60 -2.89 -1.24
C VAL A 148 3.23 -3.47 -0.91
N ASP A 149 2.27 -3.36 -1.84
CA ASP A 149 1.06 -4.17 -1.79
C ASP A 149 1.24 -5.37 -2.71
N ALA A 150 0.92 -6.55 -2.19
CA ALA A 150 1.08 -7.79 -2.92
C ALA A 150 -0.17 -8.67 -2.76
N ILE A 151 -0.41 -9.52 -3.73
CA ILE A 151 -1.63 -10.33 -3.84
C ILE A 151 -1.29 -11.78 -4.18
N ARG A 152 -2.13 -12.70 -3.70
CA ARG A 152 -2.07 -14.11 -4.10
C ARG A 152 -3.47 -14.68 -4.30
N LYS A 153 -3.57 -15.80 -5.01
CA LYS A 153 -4.77 -16.66 -4.98
C LYS A 153 -4.89 -17.34 -3.62
N VAL A 154 -6.12 -17.53 -3.17
CA VAL A 154 -6.44 -18.36 -2.01
C VAL A 154 -6.41 -19.81 -2.47
N GLU A 155 -5.22 -20.40 -2.44
CA GLU A 155 -4.92 -21.78 -2.82
C GLU A 155 -4.10 -22.45 -1.72
N PRO A 156 -4.24 -23.77 -1.48
CA PRO A 156 -3.50 -24.48 -0.45
C PRO A 156 -1.99 -24.26 -0.51
N ILE A 157 -1.36 -24.13 0.63
CA ILE A 157 0.09 -23.97 0.77
C ILE A 157 0.65 -25.25 1.38
N ILE A 158 1.65 -25.83 0.72
CA ILE A 158 2.36 -26.99 1.27
C ILE A 158 3.17 -26.54 2.49
N SER A 159 2.95 -27.19 3.62
CA SER A 159 3.62 -26.90 4.88
C SER A 159 3.84 -28.18 5.70
N ASN A 160 4.80 -28.14 6.62
CA ASN A 160 5.02 -29.25 7.55
C ASN A 160 3.93 -29.27 8.64
N GLU A 161 3.76 -30.43 9.29
CA GLU A 161 2.93 -30.57 10.46
C GLU A 161 3.72 -30.26 11.74
N TYR A 162 3.04 -29.65 12.72
CA TYR A 162 3.61 -29.25 14.02
C TYR A 162 2.69 -29.72 15.14
N PRO A 163 2.79 -30.99 15.57
CA PRO A 163 1.84 -31.60 16.50
C PRO A 163 1.88 -31.02 17.92
N PHE A 164 2.93 -30.29 18.27
CA PHE A 164 3.12 -29.73 19.62
C PHE A 164 2.55 -28.31 19.77
N VAL A 165 2.10 -27.68 18.69
CA VAL A 165 1.49 -26.34 18.70
C VAL A 165 0.10 -26.35 18.11
N LYS A 166 -0.75 -25.43 18.54
CA LYS A 166 -2.13 -25.28 18.04
C LYS A 166 -2.25 -24.12 17.09
N PHE A 167 -2.97 -24.33 16.00
CA PHE A 167 -3.35 -23.31 15.01
C PHE A 167 -4.85 -23.09 15.10
N TYR A 168 -5.31 -21.89 15.35
CA TYR A 168 -6.73 -21.59 15.43
C TYR A 168 -7.04 -20.12 15.15
N GLU A 169 -8.30 -19.82 14.88
CA GLU A 169 -8.81 -18.46 14.83
C GLU A 169 -9.19 -18.02 16.23
N LEU A 170 -8.67 -16.88 16.66
CA LEU A 170 -8.88 -16.32 17.99
C LEU A 170 -10.30 -15.76 18.10
N LEU A 171 -11.00 -16.08 19.17
CA LEU A 171 -12.30 -15.52 19.47
C LEU A 171 -12.18 -14.07 19.96
N ASN A 172 -13.24 -13.27 19.76
CA ASN A 172 -13.24 -11.88 20.18
C ASN A 172 -13.02 -11.68 21.70
N GLU A 173 -13.49 -12.63 22.50
CA GLU A 173 -13.31 -12.65 23.96
C GLU A 173 -11.84 -12.85 24.36
N GLU A 174 -11.07 -13.51 23.51
CA GLU A 174 -9.67 -13.87 23.72
C GLU A 174 -8.69 -12.82 23.18
N ILE A 175 -9.16 -11.71 22.61
CA ILE A 175 -8.34 -10.72 21.88
C ILE A 175 -7.24 -10.09 22.74
N GLU A 176 -7.33 -10.19 24.05
CA GLU A 176 -6.27 -9.74 24.98
C GLU A 176 -4.96 -10.51 24.81
N GLN A 177 -5.02 -11.78 24.35
CA GLN A 177 -3.83 -12.60 24.11
C GLN A 177 -2.94 -12.02 22.98
N ILE A 178 -3.48 -11.17 22.10
CA ILE A 178 -2.73 -10.53 21.00
C ILE A 178 -1.97 -9.28 21.45
N VAL A 179 -2.35 -8.63 22.54
CA VAL A 179 -1.79 -7.35 22.96
C VAL A 179 -0.25 -7.39 23.11
N PRO A 180 0.35 -8.40 23.76
CA PRO A 180 1.80 -8.49 23.85
C PRO A 180 2.49 -8.58 22.50
N LEU A 181 1.94 -9.37 21.56
CA LEU A 181 2.51 -9.56 20.23
C LEU A 181 2.35 -8.31 19.35
N LYS A 182 1.23 -7.59 19.44
CA LYS A 182 1.07 -6.29 18.77
C LYS A 182 2.11 -5.28 19.27
N ASN A 183 2.38 -5.25 20.55
CA ASN A 183 3.42 -4.38 21.12
C ASN A 183 4.84 -4.83 20.72
N ASN A 184 5.08 -6.13 20.59
CA ASN A 184 6.34 -6.65 20.08
C ASN A 184 6.54 -6.33 18.59
N LEU A 185 5.47 -6.38 17.76
CA LEU A 185 5.50 -5.90 16.38
C LEU A 185 5.89 -4.42 16.33
N ARG A 186 5.26 -3.57 17.17
CA ARG A 186 5.59 -2.14 17.22
C ARG A 186 7.06 -1.90 17.59
N LYS A 187 7.57 -2.62 18.60
CA LYS A 187 9.01 -2.58 18.97
C LYS A 187 9.91 -3.04 17.81
N HIS A 188 9.50 -4.10 17.10
CA HIS A 188 10.22 -4.58 15.93
C HIS A 188 10.33 -3.50 14.85
N LEU A 189 9.23 -2.82 14.55
CA LEU A 189 9.18 -1.73 13.57
C LEU A 189 9.95 -0.47 14.00
N GLN A 190 10.15 -0.25 15.30
CA GLN A 190 10.99 0.85 15.82
C GLN A 190 12.49 0.61 15.64
N ASN A 191 12.91 -0.66 15.55
CA ASN A 191 14.30 -1.04 15.45
C ASN A 191 14.84 -0.99 14.02
N THR A 192 16.17 -1.15 13.91
CA THR A 192 16.85 -1.27 12.60
C THR A 192 16.32 -2.45 11.80
N PRO A 193 16.18 -2.34 10.49
CA PRO A 193 16.43 -1.16 9.66
C PRO A 193 15.21 -0.23 9.49
N MET A 194 14.06 -0.51 10.13
CA MET A 194 12.80 0.18 9.86
C MET A 194 12.74 1.59 10.46
N PHE A 195 13.13 1.76 11.74
CA PHE A 195 13.12 3.03 12.46
C PHE A 195 11.79 3.80 12.38
N ILE A 196 10.64 3.08 12.43
CA ILE A 196 9.32 3.69 12.38
C ILE A 196 8.96 4.22 13.78
N PRO A 197 8.68 5.53 13.94
CA PRO A 197 8.40 6.13 15.25
C PRO A 197 6.98 5.80 15.72
N LEU A 198 6.84 4.74 16.52
CA LEU A 198 5.58 4.31 17.13
C LEU A 198 5.59 4.66 18.62
N PHE A 199 5.11 5.85 18.98
CA PHE A 199 5.32 6.50 20.28
C PHE A 199 4.59 5.85 21.46
N SER A 200 3.58 5.00 21.26
CA SER A 200 2.81 4.41 22.35
C SER A 200 2.67 2.91 22.25
N GLN A 201 2.67 2.22 23.38
CA GLN A 201 2.18 0.85 23.46
C GLN A 201 0.66 0.83 23.41
N GLN A 202 0.10 -0.23 22.87
CA GLN A 202 -1.34 -0.45 22.87
C GLN A 202 -1.75 -1.22 24.14
N ASN A 203 -2.83 -0.78 24.77
CA ASN A 203 -3.51 -1.54 25.82
C ASN A 203 -4.70 -2.31 25.25
N ILE A 204 -5.29 -3.18 26.06
CA ILE A 204 -6.41 -4.03 25.64
C ILE A 204 -7.62 -3.22 25.15
N GLN A 205 -7.92 -2.10 25.75
CA GLN A 205 -9.06 -1.26 25.35
C GLN A 205 -8.86 -0.65 23.97
N GLN A 206 -7.63 -0.22 23.66
CA GLN A 206 -7.26 0.29 22.33
C GLN A 206 -7.36 -0.80 21.27
N VAL A 207 -6.84 -2.00 21.55
CA VAL A 207 -6.92 -3.15 20.63
C VAL A 207 -8.36 -3.56 20.39
N ARG A 208 -9.20 -3.65 21.43
CA ARG A 208 -10.64 -3.93 21.29
C ARG A 208 -11.38 -2.86 20.50
N LYS A 209 -11.09 -1.58 20.73
CA LYS A 209 -11.67 -0.46 19.97
C LYS A 209 -11.31 -0.52 18.49
N GLU A 210 -10.03 -0.77 18.18
CA GLU A 210 -9.56 -0.95 16.80
C GLU A 210 -10.24 -2.14 16.14
N ASN A 211 -10.30 -3.30 16.81
CA ASN A 211 -10.96 -4.49 16.31
C ASN A 211 -12.44 -4.26 16.02
N GLY A 212 -13.17 -3.61 16.94
CA GLY A 212 -14.58 -3.26 16.74
C GLY A 212 -14.82 -2.39 15.51
N ARG A 213 -13.89 -1.47 15.19
CA ARG A 213 -13.95 -0.63 14.01
C ARG A 213 -13.56 -1.37 12.71
N ARG A 214 -12.48 -2.16 12.76
CA ARG A 214 -11.90 -2.84 11.59
C ARG A 214 -12.56 -4.18 11.30
N LYS A 215 -13.21 -4.79 12.29
CA LYS A 215 -13.73 -6.17 12.25
C LYS A 215 -12.64 -7.17 11.85
N SER A 216 -11.43 -6.96 12.40
CA SER A 216 -10.29 -7.82 12.11
C SER A 216 -10.50 -9.21 12.70
N ARG A 217 -9.94 -10.21 12.01
CA ARG A 217 -9.85 -11.61 12.46
C ARG A 217 -8.38 -11.93 12.73
N TYR A 218 -8.12 -12.74 13.74
CA TYR A 218 -6.77 -13.12 14.16
C TYR A 218 -6.58 -14.61 14.07
N PHE A 219 -5.61 -15.04 13.31
CA PHE A 219 -5.16 -16.43 13.21
C PHE A 219 -3.87 -16.57 13.97
N VAL A 220 -3.77 -17.53 14.89
CA VAL A 220 -2.68 -17.61 15.86
C VAL A 220 -2.04 -18.97 15.91
N ILE A 221 -0.78 -18.98 16.37
CA ILE A 221 -0.09 -20.18 16.87
C ILE A 221 -0.02 -20.05 18.37
N LYS A 222 -0.45 -21.12 19.06
CA LYS A 222 -0.34 -21.26 20.51
C LYS A 222 0.59 -22.42 20.84
N ASP A 223 1.64 -22.15 21.63
CA ASP A 223 2.56 -23.12 22.19
C ASP A 223 2.27 -23.19 23.70
N ASP A 224 1.86 -24.34 24.18
CA ASP A 224 1.23 -24.51 25.50
C ASP A 224 0.09 -23.49 25.71
N ASP A 225 0.26 -22.55 26.63
CA ASP A 225 -0.72 -21.50 26.93
C ASP A 225 -0.36 -20.12 26.37
N GLU A 226 0.74 -19.98 25.64
CA GLU A 226 1.22 -18.70 25.09
C GLU A 226 0.92 -18.57 23.61
N VAL A 227 0.36 -17.43 23.17
CA VAL A 227 0.26 -17.07 21.76
C VAL A 227 1.63 -16.58 21.29
N VAL A 228 2.24 -17.29 20.33
CA VAL A 228 3.61 -17.05 19.86
C VAL A 228 3.70 -16.41 18.48
N ALA A 229 2.59 -16.43 17.74
CA ALA A 229 2.48 -15.78 16.43
C ALA A 229 1.04 -15.40 16.12
N PHE A 230 0.85 -14.40 15.26
CA PHE A 230 -0.45 -14.06 14.70
C PHE A 230 -0.35 -13.57 13.26
N ILE A 231 -1.47 -13.73 12.53
CA ILE A 231 -1.81 -13.00 11.30
C ILE A 231 -3.16 -12.34 11.54
N GLU A 232 -3.24 -11.02 11.34
CA GLU A 232 -4.47 -10.22 11.39
C GLU A 232 -4.95 -9.99 9.97
N ILE A 233 -6.24 -10.27 9.69
CA ILE A 233 -6.86 -9.99 8.41
C ILE A 233 -8.11 -9.12 8.56
N MET A 234 -8.44 -8.37 7.52
CA MET A 234 -9.68 -7.61 7.41
C MET A 234 -10.16 -7.54 5.95
N SER A 235 -11.42 -7.14 5.74
CA SER A 235 -12.01 -7.05 4.38
C SER A 235 -11.54 -5.83 3.58
N SER A 236 -11.13 -4.75 4.22
CA SER A 236 -10.58 -3.55 3.56
C SER A 236 -9.06 -3.62 3.45
N GLY A 237 -8.50 -2.88 2.51
CA GLY A 237 -7.05 -2.75 2.30
C GLY A 237 -6.63 -1.33 1.92
N GLU A 238 -5.45 -1.17 1.35
CA GLU A 238 -4.81 0.13 1.15
C GLU A 238 -5.27 0.87 -0.13
N ASN A 239 -5.93 0.17 -1.06
CA ASN A 239 -6.35 0.76 -2.33
C ASN A 239 -7.62 0.09 -2.88
N PHE A 240 -8.18 0.66 -3.95
CA PHE A 240 -9.45 0.22 -4.54
C PHE A 240 -9.49 -1.27 -4.95
N ALA A 241 -8.36 -1.86 -5.34
CA ALA A 241 -8.32 -3.27 -5.74
C ALA A 241 -8.49 -4.22 -4.54
N CYS A 242 -8.23 -3.72 -3.32
CA CYS A 242 -8.43 -4.46 -2.07
C CYS A 242 -9.90 -4.52 -1.61
N GLU A 243 -10.78 -3.70 -2.20
CA GLU A 243 -12.21 -3.64 -1.84
C GLU A 243 -13.06 -4.71 -2.56
N ASP A 244 -12.42 -5.65 -3.28
CA ASP A 244 -13.10 -6.77 -3.90
C ASP A 244 -13.75 -7.67 -2.83
N PRO A 245 -15.08 -7.95 -2.89
CA PRO A 245 -15.77 -8.80 -1.91
C PRO A 245 -15.21 -10.22 -1.78
N ALA A 246 -14.50 -10.71 -2.79
CA ALA A 246 -13.86 -12.03 -2.79
C ALA A 246 -12.42 -11.99 -2.26
N MET A 247 -12.01 -10.87 -1.64
CA MET A 247 -10.65 -10.65 -1.14
C MET A 247 -10.64 -10.36 0.36
N MET A 248 -9.66 -10.91 1.06
CA MET A 248 -9.27 -10.52 2.41
C MET A 248 -7.86 -9.94 2.38
N ASN A 249 -7.52 -9.08 3.36
CA ASN A 249 -6.24 -8.38 3.40
C ASN A 249 -5.55 -8.62 4.73
N ILE A 250 -4.29 -9.03 4.70
CA ILE A 250 -3.42 -9.13 5.87
C ILE A 250 -2.94 -7.72 6.23
N CYS A 251 -3.30 -7.24 7.41
CA CYS A 251 -2.98 -5.90 7.90
C CYS A 251 -2.08 -5.91 9.16
N GLY A 252 -1.66 -7.09 9.60
CA GLY A 252 -0.74 -7.25 10.72
C GLY A 252 -0.26 -8.69 10.84
N ALA A 253 1.02 -8.86 11.15
CA ALA A 253 1.59 -10.17 11.34
C ALA A 253 2.86 -10.10 12.20
N TYR A 254 3.01 -11.03 13.12
CA TYR A 254 4.20 -11.13 13.95
C TYR A 254 4.40 -12.54 14.48
N MET A 255 5.65 -12.92 14.62
CA MET A 255 6.07 -14.15 15.31
C MET A 255 7.23 -13.82 16.25
N LEU A 256 7.20 -14.38 17.45
CA LEU A 256 8.29 -14.25 18.40
C LEU A 256 9.61 -14.73 17.79
N PRO A 257 10.74 -14.03 18.03
CA PRO A 257 12.02 -14.31 17.36
C PRO A 257 12.50 -15.76 17.48
N GLN A 258 12.29 -16.40 18.63
CA GLN A 258 12.72 -17.78 18.90
C GLN A 258 11.99 -18.83 18.06
N TYR A 259 10.82 -18.50 17.49
CA TYR A 259 10.04 -19.39 16.62
C TYR A 259 10.26 -19.14 15.12
N ARG A 260 11.02 -18.09 14.78
CA ARG A 260 11.29 -17.74 13.36
C ARG A 260 12.17 -18.81 12.69
N ASN A 261 12.08 -18.88 11.38
CA ASN A 261 12.82 -19.83 10.53
C ASN A 261 12.46 -21.33 10.78
N SER A 262 11.46 -21.62 11.59
CA SER A 262 10.99 -22.99 11.87
C SER A 262 10.04 -23.56 10.81
N GLY A 263 9.50 -22.71 9.92
CA GLY A 263 8.42 -23.07 8.99
C GLY A 263 7.00 -22.95 9.58
N MET A 264 6.85 -22.76 10.90
CA MET A 264 5.54 -22.65 11.57
C MET A 264 4.72 -21.47 11.07
N PHE A 265 5.34 -20.36 10.68
CA PHE A 265 4.61 -19.21 10.13
C PHE A 265 4.03 -19.53 8.74
N THR A 266 4.71 -20.36 7.93
CA THR A 266 4.16 -20.91 6.68
C THR A 266 2.95 -21.79 6.97
N LYS A 267 2.98 -22.61 8.01
CA LYS A 267 1.82 -23.42 8.42
C LYS A 267 0.67 -22.54 8.90
N LEU A 268 0.92 -21.44 9.60
CA LEU A 268 -0.11 -20.49 9.99
C LEU A 268 -0.78 -19.84 8.76
N LEU A 269 0.02 -19.44 7.76
CA LEU A 269 -0.50 -18.93 6.50
C LEU A 269 -1.30 -20.01 5.73
N SER A 270 -0.85 -21.27 5.74
CA SER A 270 -1.58 -22.39 5.17
C SER A 270 -2.94 -22.58 5.87
N PHE A 271 -2.95 -22.60 7.21
CA PHE A 271 -4.16 -22.73 8.01
C PHE A 271 -5.19 -21.63 7.73
N LEU A 272 -4.73 -20.37 7.70
CA LEU A 272 -5.55 -19.23 7.28
C LEU A 272 -6.12 -19.45 5.87
N THR A 273 -5.27 -19.83 4.92
CA THR A 273 -5.67 -20.03 3.53
C THR A 273 -6.74 -21.12 3.40
N ASP A 274 -6.61 -22.24 4.14
CA ASP A 274 -7.59 -23.34 4.13
C ASP A 274 -8.97 -22.90 4.65
N ILE A 275 -8.99 -21.96 5.61
CA ILE A 275 -10.25 -21.38 6.11
C ILE A 275 -10.85 -20.48 5.04
N LEU A 276 -10.06 -19.59 4.42
CA LEU A 276 -10.55 -18.68 3.37
C LEU A 276 -11.06 -19.44 2.14
N VAL A 277 -10.45 -20.58 1.76
CA VAL A 277 -10.99 -21.49 0.72
C VAL A 277 -12.40 -21.95 1.08
N LYS A 278 -12.61 -22.44 2.32
CA LYS A 278 -13.92 -22.92 2.77
C LYS A 278 -14.98 -21.83 2.83
N GLU A 279 -14.56 -20.59 3.08
CA GLU A 279 -15.43 -19.41 3.12
C GLU A 279 -15.70 -18.82 1.73
N GLY A 280 -15.05 -19.33 0.67
CA GLY A 280 -15.27 -18.92 -0.71
C GLY A 280 -14.49 -17.69 -1.17
N TYR A 281 -13.50 -17.23 -0.40
CA TYR A 281 -12.58 -16.18 -0.85
C TYR A 281 -11.65 -16.70 -1.94
N SER A 282 -11.34 -15.84 -2.91
CA SER A 282 -10.47 -16.18 -4.04
C SER A 282 -9.12 -15.48 -3.99
N ARG A 283 -9.00 -14.39 -3.23
CA ARG A 283 -7.82 -13.53 -3.15
C ARG A 283 -7.44 -13.20 -1.72
N LEU A 284 -6.14 -13.09 -1.48
CA LEU A 284 -5.57 -12.61 -0.23
C LEU A 284 -4.51 -11.55 -0.55
N GLY A 285 -4.67 -10.37 0.02
CA GLY A 285 -3.72 -9.27 -0.08
C GLY A 285 -2.82 -9.16 1.15
N VAL A 286 -1.71 -8.47 1.00
CA VAL A 286 -0.83 -8.06 2.09
C VAL A 286 -0.12 -6.77 1.71
N ASP A 287 0.01 -5.85 2.68
CA ASP A 287 0.90 -4.70 2.58
C ASP A 287 2.06 -4.82 3.57
N PHE A 288 3.21 -4.32 3.19
CA PHE A 288 4.39 -4.34 4.07
C PHE A 288 5.43 -3.28 3.68
N GLU A 289 6.15 -2.80 4.69
CA GLU A 289 7.29 -1.91 4.48
C GLU A 289 8.44 -2.65 3.76
N SER A 290 8.88 -2.12 2.62
CA SER A 290 9.90 -2.76 1.76
C SER A 290 11.24 -3.01 2.47
N PHE A 291 11.59 -2.09 3.38
CA PHE A 291 12.81 -2.14 4.19
C PHE A 291 12.68 -2.96 5.48
N ASN A 292 11.59 -3.73 5.63
CA ASN A 292 11.46 -4.77 6.66
C ASN A 292 11.87 -6.12 6.07
N PRO A 293 13.14 -6.59 6.28
CA PRO A 293 13.66 -7.77 5.64
C PRO A 293 12.95 -9.05 6.07
N THR A 294 12.35 -9.08 7.25
CA THR A 294 11.57 -10.23 7.71
C THR A 294 10.24 -10.33 6.98
N ALA A 295 9.58 -9.20 6.69
CA ALA A 295 8.34 -9.16 5.93
C ALA A 295 8.60 -9.38 4.44
N SER A 296 9.48 -8.60 3.80
CA SER A 296 9.79 -8.75 2.38
C SER A 296 10.32 -10.14 2.05
N GLY A 297 11.24 -10.68 2.87
CA GLY A 297 11.79 -12.02 2.69
C GLY A 297 10.77 -13.16 2.87
N PHE A 298 9.67 -12.93 3.58
CA PHE A 298 8.59 -13.91 3.73
C PHE A 298 7.50 -13.71 2.68
N TRP A 299 6.91 -12.51 2.58
CA TRP A 299 5.73 -12.27 1.75
C TRP A 299 6.00 -12.47 0.27
N LEU A 300 7.16 -12.03 -0.23
CA LEU A 300 7.54 -12.18 -1.66
C LEU A 300 7.75 -13.64 -2.12
N LYS A 301 7.76 -14.61 -1.19
CA LYS A 301 7.73 -16.04 -1.55
C LYS A 301 6.33 -16.54 -1.93
N TYR A 302 5.30 -15.88 -1.43
CA TYR A 302 3.92 -16.35 -1.55
C TYR A 302 3.00 -15.39 -2.29
N PHE A 303 3.36 -14.11 -2.37
CA PHE A 303 2.56 -13.04 -2.95
C PHE A 303 3.29 -12.35 -4.10
N THR A 304 2.54 -11.92 -5.10
CA THR A 304 3.05 -11.14 -6.23
C THR A 304 2.78 -9.66 -5.95
N PRO A 305 3.81 -8.79 -5.94
CA PRO A 305 3.63 -7.35 -5.85
C PRO A 305 2.77 -6.82 -7.00
N TYR A 306 1.92 -5.84 -6.73
CA TYR A 306 1.17 -5.12 -7.74
C TYR A 306 1.21 -3.60 -7.56
N THR A 307 1.60 -3.10 -6.36
CA THR A 307 1.90 -1.68 -6.17
C THR A 307 3.21 -1.47 -5.43
N TYR A 308 3.85 -0.36 -5.72
CA TYR A 308 4.99 0.20 -5.00
C TYR A 308 4.68 1.63 -4.58
N SER A 309 4.59 1.89 -3.28
CA SER A 309 4.53 3.24 -2.76
C SER A 309 5.93 3.78 -2.55
N VAL A 310 6.25 4.87 -3.24
CA VAL A 310 7.56 5.52 -3.18
C VAL A 310 7.47 6.87 -2.49
N VAL A 311 8.52 7.25 -1.77
CA VAL A 311 8.55 8.49 -0.97
C VAL A 311 9.82 9.28 -1.27
N ARG A 312 9.65 10.62 -1.39
CA ARG A 312 10.74 11.59 -1.46
C ARG A 312 10.60 12.63 -0.35
N ARG A 313 11.69 12.89 0.38
CA ARG A 313 11.79 14.00 1.32
C ARG A 313 12.56 15.16 0.69
N ILE A 314 11.98 16.36 0.77
CA ILE A 314 12.60 17.60 0.35
C ILE A 314 13.24 18.26 1.59
N ASP A 315 14.43 18.83 1.44
CA ASP A 315 15.13 19.56 2.49
C ASP A 315 14.39 20.86 2.85
N GLU A 316 14.01 21.01 4.11
CA GLU A 316 13.23 22.14 4.63
C GLU A 316 13.92 23.50 4.44
N ARG A 317 15.23 23.52 4.29
CA ARG A 317 16.00 24.76 4.08
C ARG A 317 15.62 25.45 2.78
N ILE A 318 15.02 24.74 1.81
CA ILE A 318 14.55 25.34 0.56
C ILE A 318 13.51 26.44 0.82
N LEU A 319 12.68 26.32 1.86
CA LEU A 319 11.66 27.30 2.22
C LEU A 319 12.23 28.67 2.63
N LYS A 320 13.54 28.77 2.85
CA LYS A 320 14.23 30.05 3.13
C LYS A 320 14.67 30.80 1.87
N ILE A 321 14.51 30.16 0.70
CA ILE A 321 15.05 30.64 -0.57
C ILE A 321 13.94 30.96 -1.58
N ILE A 322 12.80 30.22 -1.48
CA ILE A 322 11.63 30.39 -2.36
C ILE A 322 10.58 31.31 -1.77
#